data_b1db006d301fb8ecdc0cff1d78e6a544
#
_entry.id   b1db006d301fb8ecdc0cff1d78e6a544
#
_cell.length_a   1.000
_cell.length_b   1.000
_cell.length_c   1.000
_cell.angle_alpha   90.00
_cell.angle_beta   90.00
_cell.angle_gamma   90.00
#
_symmetry.space_group_name_H-M   'P 1'
#
loop_
_entity.id
_entity.type
_entity.pdbx_description
1 polymer ?
#
loop_
_entity_poly.entity_id
_entity_poly.type
_entity_poly.pdbx_seq_one_letter_code
_entity_poly.pdbx_strand_id
1 'polypeptide(L)'
;YKIEAAYLYNFFNYITWPGYSTPQELLEPVICIYEDDPILPALEYVRNKMSVEREFTIRPLLEESQTTGCHIFFMRHRISHMATPLSNSTLTVLKPDDPLDRGGMIELSEEGERIAVKINQSQLERNGFHVSSRLLDLARR
;
A
#
# COMPACT_ATOMS: atom_id res chain seq x y z
N TYR A 1 12.64 -5.52 -5.08
CA TYR A 1 11.25 -5.86 -4.74
C TYR A 1 11.03 -6.18 -3.27
N LYS A 2 12.04 -6.74 -2.59
CA LYS A 2 11.92 -7.06 -1.16
C LYS A 2 11.76 -5.81 -0.30
N ILE A 3 12.41 -4.72 -0.68
CA ILE A 3 12.31 -3.45 0.06
C ILE A 3 10.91 -2.88 -0.07
N GLU A 4 10.34 -2.86 -1.27
CA GLU A 4 8.98 -2.37 -1.48
C GLU A 4 7.97 -3.25 -0.74
N ALA A 5 8.14 -4.57 -0.78
CA ALA A 5 7.27 -5.50 -0.07
C ALA A 5 7.31 -5.26 1.44
N ALA A 6 8.50 -5.00 1.99
CA ALA A 6 8.65 -4.68 3.41
C ALA A 6 7.95 -3.36 3.77
N TYR A 7 8.00 -2.36 2.89
CA TYR A 7 7.26 -1.11 3.10
C TYR A 7 5.76 -1.36 3.15
N LEU A 8 5.22 -2.16 2.22
CA LEU A 8 3.79 -2.47 2.22
C LEU A 8 3.36 -3.12 3.53
N TYR A 9 4.14 -4.08 4.02
CA TYR A 9 3.87 -4.72 5.30
C TYR A 9 3.89 -3.72 6.45
N ASN A 10 4.90 -2.85 6.48
CA ASN A 10 5.06 -1.90 7.57
C ASN A 10 3.99 -0.81 7.59
N PHE A 11 3.34 -0.51 6.47
CA PHE A 11 2.24 0.45 6.48
C PHE A 11 1.12 0.02 7.43
N PHE A 12 0.91 -1.29 7.62
CA PHE A 12 -0.07 -1.76 8.58
C PHE A 12 0.28 -1.42 10.03
N ASN A 13 1.54 -1.13 10.32
CA ASN A 13 1.98 -0.76 11.66
C ASN A 13 1.96 0.74 11.90
N TYR A 14 1.95 1.54 10.84
CA TYR A 14 2.10 3.00 10.94
C TYR A 14 0.89 3.78 10.43
N ILE A 15 -0.10 3.12 9.87
CA ILE A 15 -1.29 3.76 9.34
C ILE A 15 -2.52 3.16 10.03
N THR A 16 -3.43 4.02 10.45
CA THR A 16 -4.72 3.62 10.99
C THR A 16 -5.77 3.79 9.90
N TRP A 17 -6.46 2.70 9.58
CA TRP A 17 -7.52 2.70 8.57
C TRP A 17 -8.78 3.34 9.09
N PRO A 18 -9.65 3.86 8.20
CA PRO A 18 -10.94 4.42 8.61
C PRO A 18 -11.77 3.41 9.41
N GLY A 19 -12.37 3.88 10.51
CA GLY A 19 -13.18 3.02 11.37
C GLY A 19 -12.41 2.36 12.51
N TYR A 20 -11.09 2.52 12.56
CA TYR A 20 -10.23 1.99 13.62
C TYR A 20 -9.58 3.13 14.38
N SER A 21 -9.18 2.86 15.62
CA SER A 21 -8.51 3.85 16.48
C SER A 21 -6.98 3.67 16.48
N THR A 22 -6.50 2.45 16.23
CA THR A 22 -5.07 2.15 16.18
C THR A 22 -4.78 1.23 14.99
N PRO A 23 -3.54 1.22 14.48
CA PRO A 23 -3.16 0.30 13.41
C PRO A 23 -3.36 -1.17 13.79
N GLN A 24 -3.15 -1.52 15.06
CA GLN A 24 -3.20 -2.89 15.54
C GLN A 24 -4.62 -3.47 15.59
N GLU A 25 -5.64 -2.63 15.54
CA GLU A 25 -7.03 -3.10 15.53
C GLU A 25 -7.42 -3.79 14.24
N LEU A 26 -6.70 -3.55 13.15
CA LEU A 26 -6.92 -4.23 11.88
C LEU A 26 -6.32 -5.63 11.95
N LEU A 27 -7.16 -6.64 12.21
CA LEU A 27 -6.70 -7.99 12.54
C LEU A 27 -6.33 -8.83 11.33
N GLU A 28 -7.01 -8.66 10.21
CA GLU A 28 -6.79 -9.46 9.02
C GLU A 28 -6.57 -8.57 7.80
N PRO A 29 -5.43 -7.85 7.72
CA PRO A 29 -5.18 -6.97 6.59
C PRO A 29 -4.99 -7.74 5.28
N VAL A 30 -5.45 -7.14 4.19
CA VAL A 30 -5.39 -7.73 2.85
C VAL A 30 -4.65 -6.78 1.92
N ILE A 31 -3.60 -7.29 1.27
CA ILE A 31 -2.88 -6.59 0.21
C ILE A 31 -3.32 -7.17 -1.12
N CYS A 32 -3.83 -6.32 -2.00
CA CYS A 32 -4.22 -6.71 -3.36
C CYS A 32 -3.17 -6.22 -4.35
N ILE A 33 -2.75 -7.11 -5.24
CA ILE A 33 -1.82 -6.81 -6.32
C ILE A 33 -2.26 -7.56 -7.57
N TYR A 34 -1.84 -7.10 -8.75
CA TYR A 34 -2.08 -7.89 -9.95
C TYR A 34 -1.25 -9.17 -9.91
N GLU A 35 -1.84 -10.27 -10.39
CA GLU A 35 -1.19 -11.58 -10.29
C GLU A 35 0.12 -11.68 -11.08
N ASP A 36 0.30 -10.86 -12.10
CA ASP A 36 1.52 -10.82 -12.91
C ASP A 36 2.56 -9.82 -12.39
N ASP A 37 2.27 -9.13 -11.28
CA ASP A 37 3.21 -8.16 -10.74
C ASP A 37 4.45 -8.87 -10.19
N PRO A 38 5.65 -8.42 -10.59
CA PRO A 38 6.90 -9.06 -10.14
C PRO A 38 7.18 -8.92 -8.64
N ILE A 39 6.43 -8.08 -7.92
CA ILE A 39 6.58 -7.97 -6.47
C ILE A 39 5.98 -9.17 -5.72
N LEU A 40 5.11 -9.95 -6.36
CA LEU A 40 4.38 -11.02 -5.70
C LEU A 40 5.28 -12.02 -4.94
N PRO A 41 6.36 -12.56 -5.54
CA PRO A 41 7.24 -13.47 -4.78
C PRO A 41 7.91 -12.80 -3.58
N ALA A 42 8.29 -11.53 -3.71
CA ALA A 42 8.90 -10.79 -2.61
C ALA A 42 7.90 -10.56 -1.47
N LEU A 43 6.65 -10.30 -1.81
CA LEU A 43 5.59 -10.10 -0.83
C LEU A 43 5.27 -11.41 -0.09
N GLU A 44 5.27 -12.53 -0.80
CA GLU A 44 5.11 -13.84 -0.18
C GLU A 44 6.27 -14.16 0.78
N TYR A 45 7.49 -13.79 0.39
CA TYR A 45 8.66 -13.95 1.24
C TYR A 45 8.51 -13.13 2.54
N VAL A 46 8.08 -11.88 2.44
CA VAL A 46 7.86 -11.03 3.61
C VAL A 46 6.78 -11.63 4.50
N ARG A 47 5.68 -12.11 3.91
CA ARG A 47 4.60 -12.74 4.68
C ARG A 47 5.13 -13.93 5.48
N ASN A 48 5.95 -14.78 4.85
CA ASN A 48 6.44 -15.99 5.51
C ASN A 48 7.48 -15.70 6.59
N LYS A 49 8.23 -14.61 6.46
CA LYS A 49 9.31 -14.28 7.40
C LYS A 49 8.88 -13.34 8.52
N MET A 50 7.94 -12.44 8.24
CA MET A 50 7.57 -11.36 9.18
C MET A 50 6.19 -11.53 9.80
N SER A 51 5.44 -12.54 9.40
CA SER A 51 4.07 -12.77 9.89
C SER A 51 4.01 -13.20 11.36
N VAL A 52 5.15 -13.41 12.01
CA VAL A 52 5.19 -13.70 13.45
C VAL A 52 4.56 -12.57 14.26
N GLU A 53 4.77 -11.33 13.83
CA GLU A 53 4.22 -10.17 14.52
C GLU A 53 2.81 -9.82 14.05
N ARG A 54 2.54 -10.05 12.76
CA ARG A 54 1.25 -9.69 12.18
C ARG A 54 1.01 -10.44 10.89
N GLU A 55 -0.07 -11.20 10.85
CA GLU A 55 -0.46 -11.92 9.65
C GLU A 55 -1.20 -11.01 8.69
N PHE A 56 -1.01 -11.22 7.40
CA PHE A 56 -1.78 -10.55 6.36
C PHE A 56 -2.01 -11.50 5.19
N THR A 57 -3.03 -11.18 4.40
CA THR A 57 -3.41 -11.95 3.22
C THR A 57 -2.95 -11.23 1.97
N ILE A 58 -2.40 -11.97 1.03
CA ILE A 58 -2.09 -11.48 -0.31
C ILE A 58 -3.19 -11.97 -1.24
N ARG A 59 -3.85 -11.03 -1.94
CA ARG A 59 -4.88 -11.39 -2.91
C ARG A 59 -4.43 -10.98 -4.30
N PRO A 60 -3.99 -11.93 -5.14
CA PRO A 60 -3.68 -11.63 -6.53
C PRO A 60 -4.96 -11.33 -7.30
N LEU A 61 -4.93 -10.29 -8.12
CA LEU A 61 -6.07 -9.84 -8.91
C LEU A 61 -5.80 -10.01 -10.40
N LEU A 62 -6.85 -10.37 -11.13
CA LEU A 62 -6.82 -10.36 -12.59
C LEU A 62 -7.21 -9.00 -13.14
N GLU A 63 -8.11 -8.31 -12.44
CA GLU A 63 -8.60 -7.01 -12.87
C GLU A 63 -8.97 -6.15 -11.65
N GLU A 64 -9.04 -4.84 -11.87
CA GLU A 64 -9.30 -3.85 -10.81
C GLU A 64 -10.69 -3.92 -10.22
N SER A 65 -11.64 -4.56 -10.88
CA SER A 65 -12.99 -4.75 -10.34
C SER A 65 -13.02 -5.64 -9.10
N GLN A 66 -11.92 -6.36 -8.84
CA GLN A 66 -11.81 -7.31 -7.72
C GLN A 66 -11.26 -6.69 -6.45
N THR A 67 -11.26 -5.36 -6.34
CA THR A 67 -10.63 -4.66 -5.22
C THR A 67 -11.49 -4.55 -3.96
N THR A 68 -12.71 -5.06 -3.97
CA THR A 68 -13.58 -5.04 -2.79
C THR A 68 -12.91 -5.79 -1.63
N GLY A 69 -12.83 -5.12 -0.47
CA GLY A 69 -12.23 -5.72 0.72
C GLY A 69 -10.71 -5.60 0.80
N CYS A 70 -10.08 -4.93 -0.15
CA CYS A 70 -8.64 -4.68 -0.10
C CYS A 70 -8.33 -3.55 0.88
N HIS A 71 -7.35 -3.75 1.74
CA HIS A 71 -6.84 -2.69 2.63
C HIS A 71 -5.74 -1.89 1.95
N ILE A 72 -4.86 -2.58 1.22
CA ILE A 72 -3.86 -1.93 0.36
C ILE A 72 -4.06 -2.45 -1.06
N PHE A 73 -4.06 -1.54 -2.02
CA PHE A 73 -3.99 -1.89 -3.44
C PHE A 73 -2.69 -1.32 -3.99
N PHE A 74 -1.77 -2.22 -4.33
CA PHE A 74 -0.48 -1.85 -4.92
C PHE A 74 -0.59 -1.88 -6.44
N MET A 75 -0.11 -0.81 -7.09
CA MET A 75 -0.17 -0.68 -8.53
C MET A 75 1.10 -0.03 -9.08
N ARG A 76 1.40 -0.30 -10.37
CA ARG A 76 2.52 0.32 -11.07
C ARG A 76 2.09 1.39 -12.06
N HIS A 77 0.81 1.38 -12.41
CA HIS A 77 0.23 2.34 -13.33
C HIS A 77 -0.99 2.96 -12.67
N ARG A 78 -1.11 4.27 -12.84
CA ARG A 78 -2.30 4.95 -12.36
C ARG A 78 -3.51 4.48 -13.15
N ILE A 79 -4.53 4.04 -12.45
CA ILE A 79 -5.78 3.63 -13.07
C ILE A 79 -6.66 4.87 -13.21
N SER A 80 -6.74 5.41 -14.43
CA SER A 80 -7.49 6.63 -14.70
C SER A 80 -8.93 6.36 -15.13
N HIS A 81 -9.26 5.12 -15.49
CA HIS A 81 -10.58 4.75 -16.02
C HIS A 81 -11.16 3.54 -15.31
N MET A 82 -11.41 3.69 -14.01
CA MET A 82 -12.08 2.62 -13.27
C MET A 82 -13.59 2.75 -13.45
N ALA A 83 -14.22 1.65 -13.88
CA ALA A 83 -15.67 1.58 -13.97
C ALA A 83 -16.31 1.69 -12.58
N THR A 84 -15.62 1.21 -11.56
CA THR A 84 -16.06 1.28 -10.17
C THR A 84 -14.96 1.99 -9.37
N PRO A 85 -15.25 3.12 -8.70
CA PRO A 85 -14.23 3.78 -7.89
C PRO A 85 -13.80 2.87 -6.73
N LEU A 86 -12.53 2.99 -6.35
CA LEU A 86 -12.01 2.30 -5.18
C LEU A 86 -12.74 2.78 -3.93
N SER A 87 -12.92 1.86 -2.98
CA SER A 87 -13.44 2.20 -1.66
C SER A 87 -12.53 3.24 -1.01
N ASN A 88 -13.13 4.20 -0.28
CA ASN A 88 -12.38 5.17 0.50
C ASN A 88 -11.51 4.51 1.59
N SER A 89 -11.83 3.25 1.92
CA SER A 89 -11.09 2.49 2.93
C SER A 89 -9.93 1.68 2.34
N THR A 90 -9.65 1.81 1.05
CA THR A 90 -8.52 1.15 0.41
C THR A 90 -7.38 2.14 0.26
N LEU A 91 -6.22 1.79 0.85
CA LEU A 91 -5.00 2.58 0.69
C LEU A 91 -4.37 2.24 -0.67
N THR A 92 -4.25 3.23 -1.54
CA THR A 92 -3.60 3.03 -2.83
C THR A 92 -2.13 3.36 -2.73
N VAL A 93 -1.29 2.42 -3.14
CA VAL A 93 0.17 2.58 -3.16
C VAL A 93 0.63 2.41 -4.59
N LEU A 94 1.25 3.44 -5.13
CA LEU A 94 1.75 3.46 -6.51
C LEU A 94 3.27 3.43 -6.53
N LYS A 95 3.84 2.49 -7.28
CA LYS A 95 5.26 2.53 -7.63
C LYS A 95 5.33 2.58 -9.16
N PRO A 96 5.34 3.78 -9.74
CA PRO A 96 5.22 3.91 -11.19
C PRO A 96 6.48 3.46 -11.92
N ASP A 97 6.28 2.73 -13.02
CA ASP A 97 7.37 2.42 -13.94
C ASP A 97 7.71 3.64 -14.80
N ASP A 98 6.72 4.49 -15.08
CA ASP A 98 6.88 5.73 -15.82
C ASP A 98 6.91 6.90 -14.82
N PRO A 99 7.97 7.74 -14.81
CA PRO A 99 8.05 8.89 -13.90
C PRO A 99 6.93 9.91 -14.06
N LEU A 100 6.24 9.91 -15.19
CA LEU A 100 5.10 10.82 -15.43
C LEU A 100 3.80 10.28 -14.84
N ASP A 101 3.77 9.00 -14.49
CA ASP A 101 2.59 8.37 -13.92
C ASP A 101 2.59 8.60 -12.40
N ARG A 102 1.79 9.56 -11.96
CA ARG A 102 1.74 9.97 -10.56
C ARG A 102 0.35 9.88 -10.01
N GLY A 103 0.25 9.73 -8.71
CA GLY A 103 -1.01 9.65 -8.00
C GLY A 103 -0.96 8.60 -6.92
N GLY A 104 -2.15 8.22 -6.43
CA GLY A 104 -2.24 7.34 -5.28
C GLY A 104 -2.06 8.10 -3.97
N MET A 105 -2.41 7.47 -2.88
CA MET A 105 -2.26 8.06 -1.54
C MET A 105 -0.82 8.03 -1.08
N ILE A 106 -0.10 6.96 -1.45
CA ILE A 106 1.32 6.79 -1.19
C ILE A 106 1.99 6.43 -2.50
N GLU A 107 3.16 7.01 -2.73
CA GLU A 107 3.96 6.72 -3.91
C GLU A 107 5.35 6.28 -3.48
N LEU A 108 5.80 5.15 -4.00
CA LEU A 108 7.16 4.65 -3.81
C LEU A 108 7.98 4.97 -5.06
N SER A 109 9.18 5.45 -4.88
CA SER A 109 10.06 5.75 -6.01
C SER A 109 11.50 5.36 -5.68
N GLU A 110 12.23 4.95 -6.70
CA GLU A 110 13.65 4.65 -6.54
C GLU A 110 14.46 5.94 -6.70
N GLU A 111 15.32 6.21 -5.73
CA GLU A 111 16.25 7.32 -5.75
C GLU A 111 17.65 6.79 -5.45
N GLY A 112 18.40 6.46 -6.52
CA GLY A 112 19.66 5.75 -6.39
C GLY A 112 19.43 4.34 -5.86
N GLU A 113 20.05 3.98 -4.74
CA GLU A 113 19.89 2.69 -4.09
C GLU A 113 18.79 2.69 -3.03
N ARG A 114 18.07 3.79 -2.90
CA ARG A 114 17.08 3.99 -1.86
C ARG A 114 15.68 4.03 -2.44
N ILE A 115 14.70 3.67 -1.62
CA ILE A 115 13.29 3.84 -1.93
C ILE A 115 12.79 5.07 -1.16
N ALA A 116 12.28 6.06 -1.89
CA ALA A 116 11.63 7.21 -1.30
C ALA A 116 10.14 6.95 -1.17
N VAL A 117 9.58 7.37 -0.04
CA VAL A 117 8.14 7.25 0.23
C VAL A 117 7.55 8.66 0.20
N LYS A 118 6.59 8.88 -0.68
CA LYS A 118 5.87 10.14 -0.77
C LYS A 118 4.43 9.91 -0.33
N ILE A 119 3.97 10.73 0.61
CA ILE A 119 2.66 10.56 1.23
C ILE A 119 1.81 11.79 0.93
N ASN A 120 0.64 11.57 0.35
CA ASN A 120 -0.35 12.62 0.20
C ASN A 120 -1.18 12.67 1.49
N GLN A 121 -0.66 13.36 2.49
CA GLN A 121 -1.26 13.39 3.82
C GLN A 121 -2.68 13.95 3.81
N SER A 122 -2.92 15.01 3.04
CA SER A 122 -4.25 15.62 3.00
C SER A 122 -5.28 14.66 2.39
N GLN A 123 -4.91 13.90 1.37
CA GLN A 123 -5.81 12.91 0.78
C GLN A 123 -6.12 11.78 1.77
N LEU A 124 -5.09 11.30 2.48
CA LEU A 124 -5.28 10.27 3.49
C LEU A 124 -6.21 10.72 4.59
N GLU A 125 -5.99 11.92 5.12
CA GLU A 125 -6.83 12.46 6.20
C GLU A 125 -8.27 12.70 5.75
N ARG A 126 -8.47 13.19 4.52
CA ARG A 126 -9.82 13.37 3.98
C ARG A 126 -10.58 12.05 3.87
N ASN A 127 -9.89 10.95 3.66
CA ASN A 127 -10.50 9.62 3.56
C ASN A 127 -10.55 8.89 4.89
N GLY A 128 -10.16 9.54 5.98
CA GLY A 128 -10.27 8.98 7.32
C GLY A 128 -9.08 8.16 7.79
N PHE A 129 -7.99 8.13 7.03
CA PHE A 129 -6.75 7.48 7.46
C PHE A 129 -5.97 8.39 8.40
N HIS A 130 -5.25 7.79 9.33
CA HIS A 130 -4.32 8.51 10.20
C HIS A 130 -2.92 7.92 10.04
N VAL A 131 -1.95 8.78 9.75
CA VAL A 131 -0.56 8.39 9.51
C VAL A 131 0.28 8.74 10.71
N SER A 132 1.06 7.78 11.21
CA SER A 132 1.93 8.02 12.36
C SER A 132 3.06 9.00 12.01
N SER A 133 3.54 9.72 13.03
CA SER A 133 4.67 10.65 12.84
C SER A 133 5.93 9.94 12.38
N ARG A 134 6.12 8.69 12.76
CA ARG A 134 7.29 7.90 12.32
C ARG A 134 7.31 7.71 10.82
N LEU A 135 6.17 7.41 10.23
CA LEU A 135 6.09 7.25 8.77
C LEU A 135 6.26 8.59 8.06
N LEU A 136 5.69 9.67 8.60
CA LEU A 136 5.87 11.01 8.05
C LEU A 136 7.33 11.45 8.09
N ASP A 137 8.05 11.14 9.16
CA ASP A 137 9.47 11.45 9.27
C ASP A 137 10.28 10.69 8.22
N LEU A 138 9.96 9.44 7.98
CA LEU A 138 10.62 8.64 6.96
C LEU A 138 10.38 9.23 5.56
N ALA A 139 9.17 9.70 5.29
CA ALA A 139 8.80 10.28 4.00
C ALA A 139 9.49 11.62 3.73
N ARG A 140 9.91 12.33 4.77
CA ARG A 140 10.60 13.63 4.65
C ARG A 140 12.09 13.51 4.40
N ARG A 141 12.65 12.34 4.55
CA ARG A 141 14.06 12.09 4.30
C ARG A 141 14.28 11.75 2.84
#